data_e6b0461b53d5ac47a58b33c49022134c
#
_entry.id   e6b0461b53d5ac47a58b33c49022134c
#
_cell.length_a   1.000
_cell.length_b   1.000
_cell.length_c   1.000
_cell.angle_alpha   90.00
_cell.angle_beta   90.00
_cell.angle_gamma   90.00
#
_symmetry.space_group_name_H-M   'P 1'
#
loop_
_entity.id
_entity.type
_entity.pdbx_description
1 polymer ?
#
loop_
_entity_poly.entity_id
_entity_poly.type
_entity_poly.pdbx_seq_one_letter_code
_entity_poly.pdbx_strand_id
1 'polypeptide(L)'
;MKNVGIIGVGKMGGAIAKGLEGKKFALKILDRHPVEIAAAEQVDSYLKLANCDAVLLCVKPGDLQEAAVGFYDAMRQAGKHPLVISIAAGKTVSFLEGSLPGERVVRAMPNLAASVGKSVTCFSSGKLATRKDAALAREIFDCFGTSMQLEESELDAASVLCGSGPAFFFHFAQKLSNAGVSMGLDAETADFLARQVLVGAGRIAESSEESMADLMRKVATPKGFTEAALQSLESSGFEDAIAKATATAKEKCTKIGVK
;
A
#
# COMPACT_ATOMS: atom_id res chain seq x y z
N MET A 1 13.40 4.70 -22.19
CA MET A 1 12.87 4.81 -20.83
C MET A 1 11.40 4.49 -20.91
N LYS A 2 10.85 3.66 -19.99
CA LYS A 2 9.42 3.34 -19.97
C LYS A 2 8.63 4.53 -19.43
N ASN A 3 7.42 4.75 -19.99
CA ASN A 3 6.52 5.82 -19.56
C ASN A 3 5.46 5.26 -18.61
N VAL A 4 5.26 5.91 -17.49
CA VAL A 4 4.23 5.55 -16.49
C VAL A 4 3.27 6.71 -16.32
N GLY A 5 1.97 6.45 -16.52
CA GLY A 5 0.90 7.39 -16.26
C GLY A 5 0.30 7.20 -14.87
N ILE A 6 -0.13 8.27 -14.22
CA ILE A 6 -0.88 8.23 -12.95
C ILE A 6 -2.13 9.07 -13.09
N ILE A 7 -3.29 8.47 -12.84
CA ILE A 7 -4.60 9.12 -12.81
C ILE A 7 -5.02 9.24 -11.35
N GLY A 8 -5.11 10.47 -10.86
CA GLY A 8 -5.39 10.80 -9.47
C GLY A 8 -4.10 10.91 -8.62
N VAL A 9 -3.74 12.14 -8.24
CA VAL A 9 -2.51 12.45 -7.49
C VAL A 9 -2.82 12.92 -6.07
N GLY A 10 -3.79 12.25 -5.44
CA GLY A 10 -4.08 12.40 -4.03
C GLY A 10 -2.96 11.81 -3.13
N LYS A 11 -3.27 11.51 -1.86
CA LYS A 11 -2.26 11.03 -0.90
C LYS A 11 -1.45 9.83 -1.43
N MET A 12 -2.10 8.79 -1.98
CA MET A 12 -1.40 7.60 -2.48
C MET A 12 -0.77 7.84 -3.85
N GLY A 13 -1.50 8.40 -4.82
CA GLY A 13 -0.92 8.69 -6.13
C GLY A 13 0.26 9.65 -6.05
N GLY A 14 0.21 10.65 -5.18
CA GLY A 14 1.33 11.55 -4.92
C GLY A 14 2.53 10.86 -4.26
N ALA A 15 2.30 9.95 -3.31
CA ALA A 15 3.38 9.17 -2.70
C ALA A 15 4.05 8.24 -3.74
N ILE A 16 3.26 7.60 -4.61
CA ILE A 16 3.76 6.77 -5.71
C ILE A 16 4.56 7.62 -6.71
N ALA A 17 4.01 8.76 -7.14
CA ALA A 17 4.69 9.65 -8.07
C ALA A 17 6.05 10.10 -7.53
N LYS A 18 6.13 10.52 -6.26
CA LYS A 18 7.40 10.86 -5.57
C LYS A 18 8.35 9.66 -5.49
N GLY A 19 7.84 8.46 -5.22
CA GLY A 19 8.66 7.25 -5.18
C GLY A 19 9.25 6.87 -6.54
N LEU A 20 8.64 7.32 -7.63
CA LEU A 20 9.11 7.12 -9.01
C LEU A 20 10.04 8.24 -9.49
N GLU A 21 10.15 9.38 -8.79
CA GLU A 21 11.05 10.46 -9.15
C GLU A 21 12.51 9.99 -9.20
N GLY A 22 13.22 10.40 -10.26
CA GLY A 22 14.63 10.03 -10.45
C GLY A 22 14.88 8.54 -10.72
N LYS A 23 13.83 7.74 -10.90
CA LYS A 23 13.93 6.33 -11.29
C LYS A 23 13.92 6.18 -12.83
N LYS A 24 13.95 4.95 -13.30
CA LYS A 24 14.04 4.60 -14.75
C LYS A 24 12.76 4.86 -15.56
N PHE A 25 11.80 5.58 -15.00
CA PHE A 25 10.50 5.87 -15.62
C PHE A 25 10.36 7.36 -15.95
N ALA A 26 9.75 7.66 -17.10
CA ALA A 26 9.22 8.98 -17.39
C ALA A 26 7.78 9.05 -16.88
N LEU A 27 7.46 10.06 -16.06
CA LEU A 27 6.17 10.17 -15.42
C LEU A 27 5.26 11.15 -16.15
N LYS A 28 4.00 10.73 -16.35
CA LYS A 28 2.89 11.60 -16.73
C LYS A 28 1.81 11.51 -15.66
N ILE A 29 1.29 12.65 -15.23
CA ILE A 29 0.26 12.70 -14.20
C ILE A 29 -0.97 13.44 -14.71
N LEU A 30 -2.14 12.93 -14.34
CA LEU A 30 -3.43 13.54 -14.59
C LEU A 30 -4.21 13.63 -13.28
N ASP A 31 -4.55 14.85 -12.88
CA ASP A 31 -5.43 15.12 -11.74
C ASP A 31 -6.41 16.24 -12.09
N ARG A 32 -7.53 16.29 -11.40
CA ARG A 32 -8.53 17.37 -11.53
C ARG A 32 -8.01 18.72 -11.02
N HIS A 33 -6.99 18.68 -10.18
CA HIS A 33 -6.35 19.86 -9.60
C HIS A 33 -4.88 19.95 -10.05
N PRO A 34 -4.31 21.17 -10.14
CA PRO A 34 -2.88 21.33 -10.35
C PRO A 34 -2.08 20.63 -9.24
N VAL A 35 -1.07 19.87 -9.62
CA VAL A 35 -0.19 19.15 -8.69
C VAL A 35 1.25 19.37 -9.09
N GLU A 36 2.08 19.78 -8.13
CA GLU A 36 3.51 19.96 -8.36
C GLU A 36 4.27 18.68 -7.98
N ILE A 37 4.75 17.95 -8.98
CA ILE A 37 5.70 16.84 -8.87
C ILE A 37 6.84 17.15 -9.83
N ALA A 38 8.01 17.43 -9.31
CA ALA A 38 9.10 18.05 -10.06
C ALA A 38 9.57 17.25 -11.29
N ALA A 39 9.48 15.92 -11.24
CA ALA A 39 9.93 15.04 -12.32
C ALA A 39 8.79 14.47 -13.18
N ALA A 40 7.56 15.01 -13.07
CA ALA A 40 6.40 14.51 -13.79
C ALA A 40 5.84 15.55 -14.76
N GLU A 41 5.50 15.12 -15.97
CA GLU A 41 4.72 15.90 -16.93
C GLU A 41 3.25 15.88 -16.52
N GLN A 42 2.68 17.01 -16.11
CA GLN A 42 1.25 17.12 -15.90
C GLN A 42 0.55 17.21 -17.25
N VAL A 43 -0.40 16.31 -17.50
CA VAL A 43 -1.20 16.26 -18.74
C VAL A 43 -2.66 16.62 -18.43
N ASP A 44 -3.41 17.03 -19.45
CA ASP A 44 -4.76 17.55 -19.38
C ASP A 44 -5.84 16.56 -19.85
N SER A 45 -5.44 15.39 -20.35
CA SER A 45 -6.38 14.41 -20.90
C SER A 45 -5.89 12.98 -20.78
N TYR A 46 -6.84 12.04 -20.71
CA TYR A 46 -6.56 10.60 -20.75
C TYR A 46 -5.82 10.18 -22.02
N LEU A 47 -6.08 10.85 -23.14
CA LEU A 47 -5.46 10.52 -24.43
C LEU A 47 -3.93 10.63 -24.39
N LYS A 48 -3.40 11.61 -23.63
CA LYS A 48 -1.95 11.77 -23.46
C LYS A 48 -1.31 10.65 -22.62
N LEU A 49 -2.10 9.95 -21.80
CA LEU A 49 -1.67 8.79 -21.02
C LEU A 49 -1.76 7.47 -21.79
N ALA A 50 -2.56 7.39 -22.85
CA ALA A 50 -2.75 6.15 -23.61
C ALA A 50 -1.45 5.62 -24.23
N ASN A 51 -0.45 6.49 -24.46
CA ASN A 51 0.86 6.09 -25.00
C ASN A 51 1.87 5.66 -23.93
N CYS A 52 1.48 5.59 -22.65
CA CYS A 52 2.34 5.05 -21.59
C CYS A 52 2.48 3.53 -21.70
N ASP A 53 3.53 2.95 -21.09
CA ASP A 53 3.69 1.50 -20.99
C ASP A 53 2.77 0.93 -19.90
N ALA A 54 2.53 1.70 -18.83
CA ALA A 54 1.58 1.39 -17.78
C ALA A 54 0.88 2.66 -17.29
N VAL A 55 -0.38 2.51 -16.81
CA VAL A 55 -1.15 3.60 -16.20
C VAL A 55 -1.75 3.13 -14.87
N LEU A 56 -1.47 3.88 -13.81
CA LEU A 56 -1.99 3.63 -12.47
C LEU A 56 -3.27 4.45 -12.24
N LEU A 57 -4.35 3.77 -11.89
CA LEU A 57 -5.60 4.38 -11.44
C LEU A 57 -5.53 4.55 -9.91
N CYS A 58 -5.19 5.77 -9.47
CA CYS A 58 -4.98 6.13 -8.06
C CYS A 58 -6.13 6.98 -7.50
N VAL A 59 -7.29 6.91 -8.12
CA VAL A 59 -8.51 7.58 -7.69
C VAL A 59 -9.17 6.85 -6.51
N LYS A 60 -10.10 7.53 -5.83
CA LYS A 60 -10.91 6.88 -4.78
C LYS A 60 -11.75 5.74 -5.37
N PRO A 61 -12.10 4.72 -4.58
CA PRO A 61 -12.92 3.59 -5.06
C PRO A 61 -14.25 4.00 -5.70
N GLY A 62 -14.87 5.08 -5.22
CA GLY A 62 -16.12 5.61 -5.80
C GLY A 62 -15.94 6.27 -7.18
N ASP A 63 -14.76 6.80 -7.46
CA ASP A 63 -14.47 7.48 -8.74
C ASP A 63 -13.85 6.52 -9.78
N LEU A 64 -13.55 5.27 -9.38
CA LEU A 64 -12.80 4.33 -10.22
C LEU A 64 -13.55 3.98 -11.51
N GLN A 65 -14.85 3.76 -11.46
CA GLN A 65 -15.66 3.42 -12.64
C GLN A 65 -15.57 4.52 -13.70
N GLU A 66 -15.77 5.77 -13.30
CA GLU A 66 -15.69 6.94 -14.21
C GLU A 66 -14.29 7.07 -14.82
N ALA A 67 -13.25 6.97 -13.99
CA ALA A 67 -11.87 7.08 -14.43
C ALA A 67 -11.46 5.93 -15.38
N ALA A 68 -11.88 4.69 -15.06
CA ALA A 68 -11.58 3.51 -15.88
C ALA A 68 -12.27 3.59 -17.25
N VAL A 69 -13.55 3.92 -17.30
CA VAL A 69 -14.29 4.07 -18.57
C VAL A 69 -13.74 5.21 -19.42
N GLY A 70 -13.51 6.38 -18.83
CA GLY A 70 -12.94 7.52 -19.55
C GLY A 70 -11.54 7.24 -20.10
N PHE A 71 -10.72 6.49 -19.34
CA PHE A 71 -9.41 6.07 -19.84
C PHE A 71 -9.52 4.97 -20.91
N TYR A 72 -10.46 4.05 -20.79
CA TYR A 72 -10.74 3.02 -21.81
C TYR A 72 -11.11 3.63 -23.15
N ASP A 73 -11.99 4.64 -23.17
CA ASP A 73 -12.38 5.35 -24.40
C ASP A 73 -11.16 6.04 -25.05
N ALA A 74 -10.30 6.64 -24.24
CA ALA A 74 -9.06 7.26 -24.73
C ALA A 74 -8.07 6.23 -25.31
N MET A 75 -7.93 5.06 -24.68
CA MET A 75 -7.11 3.96 -25.20
C MET A 75 -7.63 3.49 -26.56
N ARG A 76 -8.94 3.28 -26.71
CA ARG A 76 -9.58 2.90 -27.98
C ARG A 76 -9.37 3.95 -29.06
N GLN A 77 -9.56 5.23 -28.72
CA GLN A 77 -9.34 6.34 -29.64
C GLN A 77 -7.88 6.39 -30.14
N ALA A 78 -6.93 6.12 -29.23
CA ALA A 78 -5.50 6.11 -29.57
C ALA A 78 -5.03 4.83 -30.27
N GLY A 79 -5.82 3.75 -30.26
CA GLY A 79 -5.39 2.42 -30.69
C GLY A 79 -4.22 1.88 -29.86
N LYS A 80 -4.23 2.12 -28.54
CA LYS A 80 -3.15 1.77 -27.60
C LYS A 80 -3.69 0.96 -26.43
N HIS A 81 -2.86 0.07 -25.91
CA HIS A 81 -3.22 -0.90 -24.88
C HIS A 81 -2.16 -0.95 -23.78
N PRO A 82 -1.95 0.14 -22.98
CA PRO A 82 -1.04 0.11 -21.85
C PRO A 82 -1.49 -0.91 -20.79
N LEU A 83 -0.58 -1.33 -19.92
CA LEU A 83 -0.96 -2.05 -18.70
C LEU A 83 -1.75 -1.11 -17.78
N VAL A 84 -2.95 -1.50 -17.35
CA VAL A 84 -3.74 -0.72 -16.40
C VAL A 84 -3.62 -1.31 -15.01
N ILE A 85 -3.16 -0.51 -14.05
CA ILE A 85 -2.96 -0.91 -12.67
C ILE A 85 -3.92 -0.11 -11.78
N SER A 86 -4.79 -0.77 -11.03
CA SER A 86 -5.66 -0.10 -10.06
C SER A 86 -5.17 -0.33 -8.63
N ILE A 87 -5.11 0.75 -7.84
CA ILE A 87 -4.83 0.69 -6.40
C ILE A 87 -6.07 0.94 -5.54
N ALA A 88 -7.25 0.94 -6.13
CA ALA A 88 -8.49 1.22 -5.44
C ALA A 88 -8.87 0.07 -4.49
N ALA A 89 -8.95 0.37 -3.19
CA ALA A 89 -9.29 -0.62 -2.17
C ALA A 89 -10.67 -1.27 -2.43
N GLY A 90 -10.75 -2.59 -2.25
CA GLY A 90 -11.98 -3.36 -2.35
C GLY A 90 -12.48 -3.64 -3.79
N LYS A 91 -11.90 -3.04 -4.83
CA LYS A 91 -12.32 -3.31 -6.21
C LYS A 91 -11.57 -4.52 -6.77
N THR A 92 -12.33 -5.49 -7.31
CA THR A 92 -11.80 -6.78 -7.78
C THR A 92 -11.18 -6.69 -9.17
N VAL A 93 -10.39 -7.71 -9.54
CA VAL A 93 -9.92 -7.91 -10.92
C VAL A 93 -11.11 -8.01 -11.89
N SER A 94 -12.15 -8.75 -11.51
CA SER A 94 -13.37 -8.89 -12.34
C SER A 94 -14.05 -7.53 -12.57
N PHE A 95 -14.09 -6.65 -11.57
CA PHE A 95 -14.60 -5.28 -11.75
C PHE A 95 -13.75 -4.50 -12.77
N LEU A 96 -12.43 -4.60 -12.70
CA LEU A 96 -11.53 -3.93 -13.64
C LEU A 96 -11.68 -4.49 -15.06
N GLU A 97 -11.74 -5.81 -15.22
CA GLU A 97 -11.96 -6.46 -16.52
C GLU A 97 -13.30 -6.08 -17.15
N GLY A 98 -14.35 -5.92 -16.33
CA GLY A 98 -15.65 -5.42 -16.77
C GLY A 98 -15.65 -3.95 -17.20
N SER A 99 -14.85 -3.12 -16.53
CA SER A 99 -14.71 -1.69 -16.84
C SER A 99 -13.74 -1.40 -18.00
N LEU A 100 -12.83 -2.34 -18.30
CA LEU A 100 -11.76 -2.25 -19.28
C LEU A 100 -11.75 -3.52 -20.17
N PRO A 101 -12.82 -3.76 -20.97
CA PRO A 101 -12.94 -5.01 -21.70
C PRO A 101 -11.81 -5.22 -22.72
N GLY A 102 -11.17 -6.39 -22.64
CA GLY A 102 -10.07 -6.73 -23.55
C GLY A 102 -8.71 -6.15 -23.14
N GLU A 103 -8.61 -5.45 -22.02
CA GLU A 103 -7.37 -4.83 -21.58
C GLU A 103 -6.63 -5.66 -20.51
N ARG A 104 -5.33 -5.42 -20.40
CA ARG A 104 -4.45 -6.05 -19.40
C ARG A 104 -4.53 -5.26 -18.12
N VAL A 105 -4.99 -5.89 -17.06
CA VAL A 105 -5.22 -5.22 -15.77
C VAL A 105 -4.44 -5.89 -14.65
N VAL A 106 -4.05 -5.08 -13.67
CA VAL A 106 -3.46 -5.51 -12.39
C VAL A 106 -4.21 -4.80 -11.26
N ARG A 107 -4.64 -5.56 -10.28
CA ARG A 107 -5.13 -5.04 -9.00
C ARG A 107 -3.97 -5.00 -8.02
N ALA A 108 -3.74 -3.86 -7.38
CA ALA A 108 -2.66 -3.69 -6.41
C ALA A 108 -3.14 -2.97 -5.15
N MET A 109 -2.45 -3.23 -4.05
CA MET A 109 -2.70 -2.60 -2.76
C MET A 109 -1.38 -2.14 -2.14
N PRO A 110 -0.91 -0.93 -2.43
CA PRO A 110 0.17 -0.28 -1.71
C PRO A 110 -0.29 0.21 -0.33
N ASN A 111 0.65 0.72 0.47
CA ASN A 111 0.34 1.34 1.75
C ASN A 111 1.01 2.71 1.94
N LEU A 112 0.68 3.38 3.05
CA LEU A 112 1.14 4.74 3.36
C LEU A 112 2.67 4.88 3.38
N ALA A 113 3.41 3.79 3.68
CA ALA A 113 4.86 3.82 3.72
C ALA A 113 5.51 4.03 2.33
N ALA A 114 4.73 4.07 1.24
CA ALA A 114 5.18 4.53 -0.07
C ALA A 114 5.79 5.94 -0.01
N SER A 115 5.27 6.80 0.86
CA SER A 115 5.79 8.16 1.07
C SER A 115 7.24 8.22 1.57
N VAL A 116 7.75 7.12 2.12
CA VAL A 116 9.12 6.98 2.63
C VAL A 116 9.88 5.83 1.94
N GLY A 117 9.38 5.34 0.80
CA GLY A 117 10.03 4.28 0.03
C GLY A 117 10.01 2.90 0.68
N LYS A 118 9.06 2.64 1.58
CA LYS A 118 8.94 1.39 2.36
C LYS A 118 7.54 0.74 2.26
N SER A 119 6.83 0.99 1.16
CA SER A 119 5.55 0.31 0.92
C SER A 119 5.73 -1.20 0.82
N VAL A 120 4.77 -1.95 1.31
CA VAL A 120 4.53 -3.31 0.85
C VAL A 120 3.34 -3.25 -0.09
N THR A 121 3.54 -3.63 -1.36
CA THR A 121 2.50 -3.62 -2.37
C THR A 121 2.14 -5.05 -2.76
N CYS A 122 0.97 -5.52 -2.31
CA CYS A 122 0.43 -6.80 -2.78
C CYS A 122 -0.36 -6.59 -4.06
N PHE A 123 -0.23 -7.49 -5.05
CA PHE A 123 -0.93 -7.35 -6.33
C PHE A 123 -1.33 -8.68 -6.94
N SER A 124 -2.37 -8.67 -7.76
CA SER A 124 -2.84 -9.79 -8.57
C SER A 124 -3.07 -9.35 -10.01
N SER A 125 -2.82 -10.26 -10.92
CA SER A 125 -2.94 -10.04 -12.36
C SER A 125 -4.30 -10.49 -12.88
N GLY A 126 -4.91 -9.71 -13.79
CA GLY A 126 -6.08 -10.11 -14.54
C GLY A 126 -5.76 -11.17 -15.59
N LYS A 127 -6.81 -11.75 -16.19
CA LYS A 127 -6.71 -12.90 -17.11
C LYS A 127 -5.85 -12.63 -18.34
N LEU A 128 -5.85 -11.40 -18.85
CA LEU A 128 -5.09 -11.01 -20.04
C LEU A 128 -3.70 -10.45 -19.72
N ALA A 129 -3.40 -10.19 -18.45
CA ALA A 129 -2.09 -9.73 -18.03
C ALA A 129 -1.05 -10.85 -18.15
N THR A 130 0.05 -10.55 -18.81
CA THR A 130 1.13 -11.50 -19.06
C THR A 130 2.18 -11.49 -17.95
N ARG A 131 3.13 -12.44 -17.97
CA ARG A 131 4.29 -12.40 -17.08
C ARG A 131 5.13 -11.12 -17.23
N LYS A 132 5.16 -10.53 -18.45
CA LYS A 132 5.85 -9.26 -18.68
C LYS A 132 5.12 -8.09 -18.01
N ASP A 133 3.80 -8.13 -17.99
CA ASP A 133 2.99 -7.12 -17.31
C ASP A 133 3.15 -7.20 -15.79
N ALA A 134 3.16 -8.41 -15.23
CA ALA A 134 3.44 -8.60 -13.81
C ALA A 134 4.86 -8.14 -13.43
N ALA A 135 5.86 -8.39 -14.30
CA ALA A 135 7.21 -7.90 -14.10
C ALA A 135 7.29 -6.36 -14.16
N LEU A 136 6.56 -5.72 -15.09
CA LEU A 136 6.48 -4.26 -15.17
C LEU A 136 5.80 -3.67 -13.93
N ALA A 137 4.71 -4.26 -13.47
CA ALA A 137 4.03 -3.84 -12.25
C ALA A 137 4.98 -3.92 -11.03
N ARG A 138 5.69 -5.05 -10.88
CA ARG A 138 6.72 -5.23 -9.85
C ARG A 138 7.81 -4.16 -9.94
N GLU A 139 8.36 -3.90 -11.13
CA GLU A 139 9.37 -2.86 -11.33
C GLU A 139 8.90 -1.47 -10.89
N ILE A 140 7.62 -1.17 -11.09
CA ILE A 140 7.02 0.09 -10.66
C ILE A 140 6.90 0.12 -9.13
N PHE A 141 6.37 -0.93 -8.52
CA PHE A 141 6.13 -0.99 -7.07
C PHE A 141 7.43 -1.00 -6.26
N ASP A 142 8.46 -1.70 -6.74
CA ASP A 142 9.77 -1.79 -6.08
C ASP A 142 10.53 -0.45 -6.09
N CYS A 143 10.07 0.56 -6.84
CA CYS A 143 10.62 1.92 -6.75
C CYS A 143 10.26 2.63 -5.44
N PHE A 144 9.16 2.26 -4.80
CA PHE A 144 8.68 2.89 -3.56
C PHE A 144 8.46 1.89 -2.41
N GLY A 145 9.08 0.71 -2.50
CA GLY A 145 9.05 -0.29 -1.43
C GLY A 145 9.38 -1.69 -1.93
N THR A 146 8.64 -2.68 -1.47
CA THR A 146 8.70 -4.07 -1.91
C THR A 146 7.35 -4.50 -2.44
N SER A 147 7.33 -5.52 -3.31
CA SER A 147 6.08 -6.02 -3.87
C SER A 147 5.96 -7.54 -3.82
N MET A 148 4.72 -8.01 -3.69
CA MET A 148 4.39 -9.43 -3.65
C MET A 148 3.19 -9.71 -4.55
N GLN A 149 3.37 -10.62 -5.52
CA GLN A 149 2.25 -11.12 -6.31
C GLN A 149 1.53 -12.24 -5.54
N LEU A 150 0.22 -12.15 -5.48
CA LEU A 150 -0.66 -13.09 -4.78
C LEU A 150 -1.81 -13.51 -5.70
N GLU A 151 -2.47 -14.58 -5.35
CA GLU A 151 -3.78 -14.90 -5.93
C GLU A 151 -4.81 -13.85 -5.48
N GLU A 152 -5.80 -13.54 -6.33
CA GLU A 152 -6.77 -12.51 -5.99
C GLU A 152 -7.56 -12.82 -4.71
N SER A 153 -7.84 -14.09 -4.43
CA SER A 153 -8.53 -14.54 -3.22
C SER A 153 -7.79 -14.18 -1.92
N GLU A 154 -6.48 -13.96 -2.00
CA GLU A 154 -5.62 -13.60 -0.86
C GLU A 154 -5.51 -12.09 -0.65
N LEU A 155 -5.80 -11.28 -1.70
CA LEU A 155 -5.57 -9.84 -1.68
C LEU A 155 -6.37 -9.10 -0.61
N ASP A 156 -7.58 -9.54 -0.26
CA ASP A 156 -8.37 -8.88 0.77
C ASP A 156 -7.74 -9.08 2.16
N ALA A 157 -7.23 -10.28 2.46
CA ALA A 157 -6.48 -10.53 3.69
C ALA A 157 -5.15 -9.77 3.72
N ALA A 158 -4.40 -9.83 2.61
CA ALA A 158 -3.16 -9.08 2.46
C ALA A 158 -3.39 -7.56 2.60
N SER A 159 -4.50 -7.03 2.06
CA SER A 159 -4.88 -5.61 2.17
C SER A 159 -5.10 -5.17 3.63
N VAL A 160 -5.62 -6.05 4.49
CA VAL A 160 -5.74 -5.75 5.92
C VAL A 160 -4.36 -5.66 6.55
N LEU A 161 -3.47 -6.60 6.27
CA LEU A 161 -2.13 -6.62 6.85
C LEU A 161 -1.26 -5.47 6.34
N CYS A 162 -1.15 -5.30 5.02
CA CYS A 162 -0.29 -4.28 4.45
C CYS A 162 -0.92 -2.87 4.47
N GLY A 163 -2.22 -2.75 4.19
CA GLY A 163 -2.92 -1.46 4.13
C GLY A 163 -3.23 -0.87 5.50
N SER A 164 -3.76 -1.70 6.42
CA SER A 164 -4.11 -1.25 7.77
C SER A 164 -2.97 -1.40 8.78
N GLY A 165 -1.99 -2.28 8.51
CA GLY A 165 -0.88 -2.58 9.40
C GLY A 165 -0.15 -1.35 9.94
N PRO A 166 0.21 -0.34 9.14
CA PRO A 166 0.83 0.88 9.65
C PRO A 166 0.01 1.56 10.75
N ALA A 167 -1.33 1.58 10.62
CA ALA A 167 -2.20 2.18 11.63
C ALA A 167 -2.21 1.37 12.94
N PHE A 168 -2.10 0.03 12.87
CA PHE A 168 -2.00 -0.81 14.06
C PHE A 168 -0.70 -0.53 14.83
N PHE A 169 0.44 -0.42 14.12
CA PHE A 169 1.71 -0.07 14.75
C PHE A 169 1.70 1.34 15.35
N PHE A 170 1.11 2.33 14.66
CA PHE A 170 0.96 3.68 15.22
C PHE A 170 0.06 3.68 16.46
N HIS A 171 -1.04 2.91 16.43
CA HIS A 171 -1.93 2.79 17.59
C HIS A 171 -1.21 2.14 18.77
N PHE A 172 -0.45 1.06 18.54
CA PHE A 172 0.36 0.42 19.60
C PHE A 172 1.38 1.39 20.19
N ALA A 173 2.15 2.11 19.35
CA ALA A 173 3.11 3.10 19.81
C ALA A 173 2.45 4.21 20.64
N GLN A 174 1.25 4.68 20.23
CA GLN A 174 0.49 5.66 21.02
C GLN A 174 0.08 5.10 22.40
N LYS A 175 -0.35 3.82 22.47
CA LYS A 175 -0.68 3.19 23.76
C LYS A 175 0.55 3.01 24.65
N LEU A 176 1.69 2.68 24.04
CA LEU A 176 2.97 2.59 24.76
C LEU A 176 3.39 3.96 25.33
N SER A 177 3.26 5.03 24.55
CA SER A 177 3.49 6.41 25.00
C SER A 177 2.58 6.77 26.19
N ASN A 178 1.26 6.50 26.07
CA ASN A 178 0.31 6.78 27.13
C ASN A 178 0.66 6.00 28.43
N ALA A 179 1.10 4.76 28.31
CA ALA A 179 1.58 3.96 29.45
C ALA A 179 2.82 4.58 30.08
N GLY A 180 3.76 5.11 29.28
CA GLY A 180 4.92 5.85 29.76
C GLY A 180 4.53 7.05 30.64
N VAL A 181 3.52 7.82 30.20
CA VAL A 181 2.98 8.93 31.00
C VAL A 181 2.39 8.42 32.32
N SER A 182 1.65 7.31 32.28
CA SER A 182 1.07 6.71 33.50
C SER A 182 2.14 6.20 34.49
N MET A 183 3.35 5.90 33.98
CA MET A 183 4.51 5.51 34.81
C MET A 183 5.34 6.72 35.30
N GLY A 184 4.93 7.95 34.99
CA GLY A 184 5.55 9.17 35.50
C GLY A 184 6.48 9.91 34.54
N LEU A 185 6.55 9.51 33.26
CA LEU A 185 7.25 10.28 32.23
C LEU A 185 6.39 11.49 31.81
N ASP A 186 7.04 12.58 31.42
CA ASP A 186 6.32 13.63 30.70
C ASP A 186 5.90 13.17 29.30
N ALA A 187 4.88 13.83 28.74
CA ALA A 187 4.26 13.39 27.49
C ALA A 187 5.22 13.46 26.27
N GLU A 188 6.12 14.45 26.23
CA GLU A 188 7.08 14.63 25.16
C GLU A 188 8.13 13.50 25.18
N THR A 189 8.68 13.21 26.34
CA THR A 189 9.62 12.09 26.55
C THR A 189 8.98 10.76 26.20
N ALA A 190 7.75 10.51 26.66
CA ALA A 190 7.04 9.25 26.39
C ALA A 190 6.76 9.06 24.89
N ASP A 191 6.30 10.09 24.16
CA ASP A 191 6.08 10.04 22.71
C ASP A 191 7.39 9.82 21.96
N PHE A 192 8.46 10.55 22.31
CA PHE A 192 9.78 10.38 21.71
C PHE A 192 10.29 8.94 21.85
N LEU A 193 10.24 8.38 23.05
CA LEU A 193 10.69 7.01 23.31
C LEU A 193 9.88 5.97 22.51
N ALA A 194 8.56 6.09 22.50
CA ALA A 194 7.68 5.17 21.76
C ALA A 194 7.98 5.21 20.25
N ARG A 195 8.19 6.40 19.68
CA ARG A 195 8.58 6.57 18.27
C ARG A 195 9.93 5.94 17.97
N GLN A 196 10.94 6.20 18.80
CA GLN A 196 12.29 5.68 18.57
C GLN A 196 12.33 4.15 18.69
N VAL A 197 11.58 3.58 19.62
CA VAL A 197 11.46 2.12 19.75
C VAL A 197 10.78 1.51 18.53
N LEU A 198 9.70 2.13 18.00
CA LEU A 198 9.04 1.67 16.78
C LEU A 198 9.99 1.69 15.58
N VAL A 199 10.74 2.78 15.40
CA VAL A 199 11.75 2.91 14.32
C VAL A 199 12.85 1.87 14.48
N GLY A 200 13.39 1.70 15.68
CA GLY A 200 14.46 0.75 15.98
C GLY A 200 14.02 -0.70 15.74
N ALA A 201 12.85 -1.09 16.25
CA ALA A 201 12.30 -2.42 16.05
C ALA A 201 12.05 -2.72 14.55
N GLY A 202 11.50 -1.77 13.80
CA GLY A 202 11.30 -1.91 12.35
C GLY A 202 12.63 -2.08 11.59
N ARG A 203 13.68 -1.35 11.98
CA ARG A 203 15.01 -1.49 11.37
C ARG A 203 15.66 -2.84 11.68
N ILE A 204 15.52 -3.34 12.90
CA ILE A 204 16.00 -4.67 13.27
C ILE A 204 15.26 -5.72 12.45
N ALA A 205 13.93 -5.65 12.37
CA ALA A 205 13.12 -6.58 11.58
C ALA A 205 13.50 -6.55 10.09
N GLU A 206 13.81 -5.38 9.52
CA GLU A 206 14.23 -5.24 8.12
C GLU A 206 15.61 -5.85 7.85
N SER A 207 16.53 -5.77 8.79
CA SER A 207 17.92 -6.20 8.64
C SER A 207 18.19 -7.64 9.06
N SER A 208 17.20 -8.34 9.63
CA SER A 208 17.31 -9.68 10.16
C SER A 208 16.53 -10.69 9.33
N GLU A 209 17.11 -11.88 9.14
CA GLU A 209 16.42 -13.04 8.58
C GLU A 209 15.73 -13.90 9.66
N GLU A 210 15.87 -13.53 10.92
CA GLU A 210 15.29 -14.25 12.05
C GLU A 210 13.76 -14.07 12.12
N SER A 211 13.08 -15.04 12.69
CA SER A 211 11.65 -14.92 12.92
C SER A 211 11.33 -13.82 13.96
N MET A 212 10.11 -13.24 13.90
CA MET A 212 9.66 -12.27 14.91
C MET A 212 9.70 -12.85 16.33
N ALA A 213 9.44 -14.16 16.48
CA ALA A 213 9.54 -14.87 17.73
C ALA A 213 10.99 -14.92 18.27
N ASP A 214 11.98 -15.10 17.38
CA ASP A 214 13.39 -15.07 17.76
C ASP A 214 13.83 -13.68 18.18
N LEU A 215 13.44 -12.66 17.43
CA LEU A 215 13.71 -11.27 17.77
C LEU A 215 13.08 -10.87 19.12
N MET A 216 11.85 -11.31 19.39
CA MET A 216 11.23 -11.13 20.71
C MET A 216 12.06 -11.79 21.82
N ARG A 217 12.50 -13.05 21.62
CA ARG A 217 13.32 -13.76 22.63
C ARG A 217 14.65 -13.08 22.93
N LYS A 218 15.25 -12.39 21.96
CA LYS A 218 16.48 -11.61 22.18
C LYS A 218 16.28 -10.43 23.12
N VAL A 219 15.09 -9.83 23.11
CA VAL A 219 14.74 -8.71 23.99
C VAL A 219 14.22 -9.22 25.35
N ALA A 220 13.43 -10.29 25.34
CA ALA A 220 12.81 -10.88 26.53
C ALA A 220 13.76 -11.91 27.17
N THR A 221 14.65 -11.44 28.06
CA THR A 221 15.55 -12.32 28.81
C THR A 221 14.77 -13.12 29.85
N PRO A 222 15.12 -14.40 30.10
CA PRO A 222 14.45 -15.22 31.14
C PRO A 222 14.41 -14.55 32.51
N LYS A 223 13.23 -14.55 33.11
CA LYS A 223 12.93 -13.89 34.41
C LYS A 223 13.11 -12.36 34.40
N GLY A 224 13.23 -11.74 33.19
CA GLY A 224 13.33 -10.30 33.02
C GLY A 224 11.97 -9.60 33.00
N PHE A 225 11.97 -8.29 33.16
CA PHE A 225 10.74 -7.47 33.13
C PHE A 225 10.03 -7.51 31.78
N THR A 226 10.76 -7.69 30.67
CA THR A 226 10.17 -7.82 29.33
C THR A 226 9.39 -9.12 29.18
N GLU A 227 9.92 -10.25 29.69
CA GLU A 227 9.18 -11.52 29.68
C GLU A 227 7.88 -11.41 30.48
N ALA A 228 7.93 -10.82 31.68
CA ALA A 228 6.74 -10.60 32.52
C ALA A 228 5.72 -9.69 31.83
N ALA A 229 6.17 -8.65 31.11
CA ALA A 229 5.30 -7.75 30.34
C ALA A 229 4.62 -8.47 29.17
N LEU A 230 5.34 -9.31 28.41
CA LEU A 230 4.77 -10.10 27.31
C LEU A 230 3.72 -11.11 27.85
N GLN A 231 4.02 -11.81 28.94
CA GLN A 231 3.05 -12.71 29.59
C GLN A 231 1.77 -11.98 30.02
N SER A 232 1.91 -10.74 30.54
CA SER A 232 0.77 -9.90 30.88
C SER A 232 -0.07 -9.51 29.67
N LEU A 233 0.56 -9.15 28.54
CA LEU A 233 -0.15 -8.85 27.28
C LEU A 233 -0.94 -10.06 26.79
N GLU A 234 -0.34 -11.24 26.75
CA GLU A 234 -0.98 -12.48 26.30
C GLU A 234 -2.18 -12.84 27.21
N SER A 235 -1.97 -12.82 28.54
CA SER A 235 -3.04 -13.11 29.50
C SER A 235 -4.19 -12.07 29.48
N SER A 236 -3.93 -10.88 28.98
CA SER A 236 -4.93 -9.82 28.77
C SER A 236 -5.70 -9.94 27.45
N GLY A 237 -5.46 -10.99 26.65
CA GLY A 237 -6.17 -11.25 25.40
C GLY A 237 -5.69 -10.41 24.21
N PHE A 238 -4.41 -10.08 24.17
CA PHE A 238 -3.82 -9.29 23.08
C PHE A 238 -3.99 -9.96 21.71
N GLU A 239 -3.75 -11.29 21.63
CA GLU A 239 -3.95 -12.08 20.42
C GLU A 239 -5.40 -12.00 19.92
N ASP A 240 -6.38 -12.19 20.81
CA ASP A 240 -7.82 -12.09 20.50
C ASP A 240 -8.20 -10.70 19.99
N ALA A 241 -7.63 -9.65 20.58
CA ALA A 241 -7.89 -8.27 20.16
C ALA A 241 -7.41 -8.04 18.71
N ILE A 242 -6.21 -8.50 18.36
CA ILE A 242 -5.67 -8.42 17.00
C ILE A 242 -6.51 -9.24 16.02
N ALA A 243 -6.87 -10.49 16.38
CA ALA A 243 -7.71 -11.36 15.55
C ALA A 243 -9.07 -10.72 15.25
N LYS A 244 -9.76 -10.15 16.25
CA LYS A 244 -11.02 -9.44 16.09
C LYS A 244 -10.88 -8.19 15.22
N ALA A 245 -9.85 -7.38 15.43
CA ALA A 245 -9.60 -6.17 14.66
C ALA A 245 -9.37 -6.47 13.18
N THR A 246 -8.55 -7.47 12.88
CA THR A 246 -8.25 -7.89 11.50
C THR A 246 -9.46 -8.51 10.82
N ALA A 247 -10.25 -9.33 11.50
CA ALA A 247 -11.50 -9.88 11.00
C ALA A 247 -12.50 -8.76 10.63
N THR A 248 -12.68 -7.77 11.51
CA THR A 248 -13.54 -6.60 11.27
C THR A 248 -13.07 -5.79 10.05
N ALA A 249 -11.76 -5.58 9.93
CA ALA A 249 -11.19 -4.87 8.80
C ALA A 249 -11.39 -5.63 7.48
N LYS A 250 -11.23 -6.96 7.48
CA LYS A 250 -11.46 -7.82 6.32
C LYS A 250 -12.93 -7.76 5.87
N GLU A 251 -13.86 -7.90 6.79
CA GLU A 251 -15.31 -7.79 6.50
C GLU A 251 -15.65 -6.43 5.86
N LYS A 252 -15.08 -5.35 6.39
CA LYS A 252 -15.28 -4.00 5.84
C LYS A 252 -14.67 -3.84 4.45
N CYS A 253 -13.48 -4.42 4.21
CA CYS A 253 -12.80 -4.40 2.92
C CYS A 253 -13.68 -5.05 1.84
N THR A 254 -14.19 -6.25 2.10
CA THR A 254 -15.09 -6.97 1.20
C THR A 254 -16.38 -6.19 0.90
N LYS A 255 -16.99 -5.54 1.92
CA LYS A 255 -18.19 -4.70 1.73
C LYS A 255 -17.96 -3.45 0.88
N ILE A 256 -16.76 -2.88 0.90
CA ILE A 256 -16.40 -1.75 0.03
C ILE A 256 -16.33 -2.20 -1.44
N GLY A 257 -15.89 -3.42 -1.68
CA GLY A 257 -15.76 -3.98 -3.04
C GLY A 257 -17.10 -4.24 -3.74
N VAL A 258 -18.17 -4.49 -2.97
CA VAL A 258 -19.52 -4.80 -3.50
C VAL A 258 -20.32 -3.54 -3.88
N LYS A 259 -19.90 -2.37 -3.44
CA LYS A 259 -20.50 -1.07 -3.81
C LYS A 259 -19.74 -0.46 -4.98
#